data_b29726beed34483d8bc832b6c1f3f233
#
_entry.id   b29726beed34483d8bc832b6c1f3f233
#
_cell.length_a   1.000
_cell.length_b   1.000
_cell.length_c   1.000
_cell.angle_alpha   90.00
_cell.angle_beta   90.00
_cell.angle_gamma   90.00
#
_symmetry.space_group_name_H-M   'P 1'
#
loop_
_entity.id
_entity.type
_entity.pdbx_description
1 polymer ?
#
loop_
_entity_poly.entity_id
_entity_poly.type
_entity_poly.pdbx_seq_one_letter_code
_entity_poly.pdbx_strand_id
1 'polypeptide(L)'
;MNISPEEAQEALDVIQQTTIKTRKGYGYIGYYLMIWGGVWFIGFLVSQFLQSKPAVIGWTWGGLVLVAWVSCAVLGINQGKEVRSQNGQQIGLFFLALFAFAVLWFIILAPQNTKQGVMFFVSLVMFGGVVAGILNRNLLTVIGSLFATALAIAGYYLLPGYFYLWEAIFGGLAMLIPGLVLRLRWR
;
A
#
# COMPACT_ATOMS: atom_id res chain seq x y z
N MET A 1 -17.95 -30.06 31.19
CA MET A 1 -17.05 -30.49 30.11
C MET A 1 -15.66 -30.55 30.74
N ASN A 2 -15.13 -31.74 30.99
CA ASN A 2 -13.75 -31.86 31.47
C ASN A 2 -12.84 -32.02 30.24
N ILE A 3 -12.07 -31.00 29.98
CA ILE A 3 -11.04 -31.03 28.92
C ILE A 3 -9.84 -31.79 29.49
N SER A 4 -9.31 -32.77 28.74
CA SER A 4 -8.11 -33.50 29.17
C SER A 4 -6.89 -32.58 29.14
N PRO A 5 -5.84 -32.82 29.96
CA PRO A 5 -4.61 -32.04 29.89
C PRO A 5 -3.95 -32.03 28.51
N GLU A 6 -4.09 -33.12 27.75
CA GLU A 6 -3.58 -33.26 26.38
C GLU A 6 -4.34 -32.38 25.39
N GLU A 7 -5.67 -32.35 25.46
CA GLU A 7 -6.51 -31.45 24.63
C GLU A 7 -6.23 -29.96 24.93
N ALA A 8 -5.98 -29.64 26.21
CA ALA A 8 -5.61 -28.28 26.61
C ALA A 8 -4.25 -27.86 26.04
N GLN A 9 -3.27 -28.77 26.04
CA GLN A 9 -1.93 -28.53 25.48
C GLN A 9 -2.02 -28.33 23.97
N GLU A 10 -2.74 -29.19 23.25
CA GLU A 10 -2.93 -29.08 21.81
C GLU A 10 -3.62 -27.75 21.43
N ALA A 11 -4.64 -27.33 22.18
CA ALA A 11 -5.28 -26.04 21.98
C ALA A 11 -4.32 -24.85 22.18
N LEU A 12 -3.46 -24.91 23.21
CA LEU A 12 -2.43 -23.89 23.47
C LEU A 12 -1.42 -23.82 22.32
N ASP A 13 -0.96 -24.96 21.81
CA ASP A 13 -0.01 -25.02 20.70
C ASP A 13 -0.60 -24.42 19.41
N VAL A 14 -1.87 -24.69 19.10
CA VAL A 14 -2.60 -24.11 17.97
C VAL A 14 -2.71 -22.59 18.11
N ILE A 15 -3.06 -22.10 19.31
CA ILE A 15 -3.14 -20.66 19.59
C ILE A 15 -1.76 -19.99 19.42
N GLN A 16 -0.71 -20.61 19.94
CA GLN A 16 0.66 -20.09 19.85
C GLN A 16 1.13 -20.03 18.39
N GLN A 17 0.96 -21.10 17.62
CA GLN A 17 1.30 -21.14 16.19
C GLN A 17 0.51 -20.09 15.38
N THR A 18 -0.77 -19.94 15.64
CA THR A 18 -1.62 -18.94 14.99
C THR A 18 -1.16 -17.53 15.31
N THR A 19 -0.81 -17.26 16.58
CA THR A 19 -0.30 -15.97 17.02
C THR A 19 1.01 -15.62 16.32
N ILE A 20 1.95 -16.58 16.22
CA ILE A 20 3.24 -16.38 15.52
C ILE A 20 3.02 -16.09 14.04
N LYS A 21 2.16 -16.84 13.35
CA LYS A 21 1.82 -16.60 11.93
C LYS A 21 1.20 -15.22 11.72
N THR A 22 0.29 -14.81 12.60
CA THR A 22 -0.37 -13.50 12.55
C THR A 22 0.64 -12.38 12.76
N ARG A 23 1.54 -12.50 13.75
CA ARG A 23 2.61 -11.53 13.99
C ARG A 23 3.51 -11.35 12.78
N LYS A 24 3.97 -12.45 12.16
CA LYS A 24 4.77 -12.42 10.95
C LYS A 24 4.03 -11.73 9.80
N GLY A 25 2.74 -12.03 9.61
CA GLY A 25 1.90 -11.40 8.60
C GLY A 25 1.83 -9.87 8.75
N TYR A 26 1.60 -9.36 9.95
CA TYR A 26 1.61 -7.92 10.22
C TYR A 26 2.99 -7.28 9.99
N GLY A 27 4.09 -7.98 10.29
CA GLY A 27 5.44 -7.53 9.99
C GLY A 27 5.66 -7.31 8.50
N TYR A 28 5.17 -8.22 7.65
CA TYR A 28 5.25 -8.06 6.18
C TYR A 28 4.40 -6.89 5.66
N ILE A 29 3.19 -6.70 6.19
CA ILE A 29 2.35 -5.53 5.85
C ILE A 29 3.11 -4.23 6.15
N GLY A 30 3.82 -4.16 7.28
CA GLY A 30 4.66 -3.00 7.62
C GLY A 30 5.71 -2.69 6.55
N TYR A 31 6.38 -3.69 6.00
CA TYR A 31 7.34 -3.48 4.92
C TYR A 31 6.69 -2.94 3.63
N TYR A 32 5.56 -3.49 3.20
CA TYR A 32 4.84 -2.99 2.03
C TYR A 32 4.43 -1.53 2.18
N LEU A 33 3.90 -1.17 3.35
CA LEU A 33 3.53 0.21 3.66
C LEU A 33 4.74 1.15 3.67
N MET A 34 5.88 0.72 4.22
CA MET A 34 7.11 1.52 4.23
C MET A 34 7.65 1.73 2.82
N ILE A 35 7.68 0.70 1.97
CA ILE A 35 8.17 0.80 0.59
C ILE A 35 7.30 1.79 -0.18
N TRP A 36 5.98 1.58 -0.23
CA TRP A 36 5.07 2.45 -0.98
C TRP A 36 4.95 3.84 -0.38
N GLY A 37 4.95 3.96 0.94
CA GLY A 37 4.97 5.24 1.64
C GLY A 37 6.22 6.06 1.30
N GLY A 38 7.39 5.41 1.26
CA GLY A 38 8.65 6.03 0.84
C GLY A 38 8.62 6.48 -0.63
N VAL A 39 8.11 5.64 -1.52
CA VAL A 39 7.94 5.98 -2.96
C VAL A 39 7.05 7.21 -3.12
N TRP A 40 5.90 7.23 -2.48
CA TRP A 40 4.97 8.35 -2.56
C TRP A 40 5.56 9.62 -1.95
N PHE A 41 6.15 9.51 -0.77
CA PHE A 41 6.75 10.66 -0.09
C PHE A 41 7.84 11.31 -0.96
N ILE A 42 8.82 10.54 -1.43
CA ILE A 42 9.93 11.05 -2.25
C ILE A 42 9.41 11.52 -3.60
N GLY A 43 8.58 10.72 -4.28
CA GLY A 43 8.04 11.04 -5.60
C GLY A 43 7.23 12.33 -5.61
N PHE A 44 6.39 12.54 -4.60
CA PHE A 44 5.60 13.77 -4.50
C PHE A 44 6.44 14.98 -4.07
N LEU A 45 7.43 14.81 -3.19
CA LEU A 45 8.36 15.91 -2.90
C LEU A 45 9.12 16.34 -4.14
N VAL A 46 9.66 15.41 -4.91
CA VAL A 46 10.34 15.73 -6.18
C VAL A 46 9.37 16.40 -7.14
N SER A 47 8.13 15.92 -7.24
CA SER A 47 7.10 16.53 -8.07
C SER A 47 6.75 17.95 -7.64
N GLN A 48 6.78 18.27 -6.34
CA GLN A 48 6.50 19.61 -5.83
C GLN A 48 7.61 20.60 -6.18
N PHE A 49 8.87 20.23 -5.98
CA PHE A 49 9.99 21.15 -6.10
C PHE A 49 10.60 21.22 -7.51
N LEU A 50 10.37 20.22 -8.35
CA LEU A 50 10.93 20.13 -9.70
C LEU A 50 9.86 20.22 -10.81
N GLN A 51 8.77 20.95 -10.59
CA GLN A 51 7.67 21.10 -11.56
C GLN A 51 8.14 21.59 -12.94
N SER A 52 9.19 22.39 -13.00
CA SER A 52 9.81 22.87 -14.24
C SER A 52 10.62 21.81 -15.01
N LYS A 53 10.83 20.63 -14.42
CA LYS A 53 11.67 19.56 -14.98
C LYS A 53 10.89 18.25 -15.12
N PRO A 54 9.88 18.17 -16.03
CA PRO A 54 8.98 17.01 -16.13
C PRO A 54 9.73 15.70 -16.44
N ALA A 55 10.82 15.73 -17.20
CA ALA A 55 11.61 14.56 -17.47
C ALA A 55 12.25 13.98 -16.19
N VAL A 56 12.77 14.84 -15.29
CA VAL A 56 13.33 14.40 -14.00
C VAL A 56 12.26 13.77 -13.14
N ILE A 57 11.07 14.37 -13.08
CA ILE A 57 9.92 13.79 -12.35
C ILE A 57 9.59 12.40 -12.91
N GLY A 58 9.48 12.28 -14.23
CA GLY A 58 9.16 11.00 -14.88
C GLY A 58 10.19 9.91 -14.57
N TRP A 59 11.48 10.21 -14.69
CA TRP A 59 12.55 9.26 -14.36
C TRP A 59 12.56 8.90 -12.87
N THR A 60 12.30 9.86 -11.98
CA THR A 60 12.21 9.60 -10.53
C THR A 60 11.08 8.65 -10.22
N TRP A 61 9.87 8.91 -10.73
CA TRP A 61 8.73 8.02 -10.53
C TRP A 61 8.98 6.63 -11.12
N GLY A 62 9.50 6.56 -12.36
CA GLY A 62 9.83 5.29 -13.01
C GLY A 62 10.82 4.46 -12.18
N GLY A 63 11.91 5.08 -11.70
CA GLY A 63 12.93 4.42 -10.87
C GLY A 63 12.37 3.98 -9.51
N LEU A 64 11.64 4.85 -8.81
CA LEU A 64 11.05 4.54 -7.51
C LEU A 64 10.02 3.41 -7.60
N VAL A 65 9.14 3.44 -8.60
CA VAL A 65 8.14 2.39 -8.81
C VAL A 65 8.80 1.06 -9.17
N LEU A 66 9.83 1.06 -10.03
CA LEU A 66 10.57 -0.14 -10.37
C LEU A 66 11.21 -0.77 -9.12
N VAL A 67 11.90 0.03 -8.31
CA VAL A 67 12.51 -0.42 -7.04
C VAL A 67 11.44 -0.97 -6.10
N ALA A 68 10.29 -0.30 -5.99
CA ALA A 68 9.20 -0.79 -5.16
C ALA A 68 8.67 -2.15 -5.64
N TRP A 69 8.44 -2.33 -6.93
CA TRP A 69 7.97 -3.60 -7.50
C TRP A 69 8.97 -4.74 -7.26
N VAL A 70 10.26 -4.50 -7.51
CA VAL A 70 11.30 -5.51 -7.24
C VAL A 70 11.34 -5.85 -5.75
N SER A 71 11.32 -4.85 -4.87
CA SER A 71 11.31 -5.06 -3.42
C SER A 71 10.07 -5.84 -2.96
N CYS A 72 8.89 -5.48 -3.47
CA CYS A 72 7.64 -6.19 -3.17
C CYS A 72 7.66 -7.64 -3.69
N ALA A 73 8.24 -7.89 -4.86
CA ALA A 73 8.38 -9.25 -5.40
C ALA A 73 9.27 -10.12 -4.51
N VAL A 74 10.45 -9.60 -4.09
CA VAL A 74 11.35 -10.29 -3.17
C VAL A 74 10.68 -10.59 -1.83
N LEU A 75 9.99 -9.58 -1.27
CA LEU A 75 9.23 -9.76 -0.02
C LEU A 75 8.12 -10.78 -0.18
N GLY A 76 7.39 -10.76 -1.29
CA GLY A 76 6.31 -11.71 -1.57
C GLY A 76 6.80 -13.15 -1.66
N ILE A 77 7.97 -13.39 -2.30
CA ILE A 77 8.61 -14.69 -2.36
C ILE A 77 8.99 -15.18 -0.95
N ASN A 78 9.60 -14.32 -0.13
CA ASN A 78 10.02 -14.67 1.22
C ASN A 78 8.80 -14.90 2.13
N GLN A 79 7.79 -14.04 2.05
CA GLN A 79 6.53 -14.22 2.77
C GLN A 79 5.85 -15.53 2.41
N GLY A 80 5.83 -15.90 1.13
CA GLY A 80 5.21 -17.14 0.66
C GLY A 80 5.87 -18.42 1.21
N LYS A 81 7.16 -18.35 1.57
CA LYS A 81 7.89 -19.45 2.23
C LYS A 81 7.51 -19.59 3.71
N GLU A 82 7.23 -18.47 4.38
CA GLU A 82 6.98 -18.44 5.83
C GLU A 82 5.48 -18.47 6.19
N VAL A 83 4.67 -17.73 5.42
CA VAL A 83 3.23 -17.56 5.67
C VAL A 83 2.48 -17.72 4.35
N ARG A 84 2.12 -18.97 4.02
CA ARG A 84 1.33 -19.23 2.82
C ARG A 84 -0.11 -18.79 3.06
N SER A 85 -0.54 -17.71 2.39
CA SER A 85 -1.91 -17.18 2.45
C SER A 85 -2.51 -17.16 1.05
N GLN A 86 -3.58 -17.92 0.85
CA GLN A 86 -4.31 -17.94 -0.42
C GLN A 86 -4.92 -16.57 -0.74
N ASN A 87 -5.46 -15.89 0.27
CA ASN A 87 -5.99 -14.53 0.12
C ASN A 87 -4.88 -13.53 -0.25
N GLY A 88 -3.67 -13.67 0.30
CA GLY A 88 -2.54 -12.81 -0.03
C GLY A 88 -2.12 -12.92 -1.51
N GLN A 89 -2.13 -14.13 -2.08
CA GLN A 89 -1.85 -14.32 -3.49
C GLN A 89 -2.93 -13.69 -4.39
N GLN A 90 -4.21 -13.86 -4.04
CA GLN A 90 -5.33 -13.27 -4.79
C GLN A 90 -5.27 -11.75 -4.78
N ILE A 91 -4.98 -11.14 -3.62
CA ILE A 91 -4.81 -9.68 -3.51
C ILE A 91 -3.61 -9.21 -4.33
N GLY A 92 -2.49 -9.94 -4.31
CA GLY A 92 -1.32 -9.62 -5.14
C GLY A 92 -1.63 -9.63 -6.63
N LEU A 93 -2.32 -10.68 -7.11
CA LEU A 93 -2.77 -10.79 -8.51
C LEU A 93 -3.78 -9.71 -8.88
N PHE A 94 -4.71 -9.38 -7.96
CA PHE A 94 -5.65 -8.28 -8.15
C PHE A 94 -4.91 -6.94 -8.34
N PHE A 95 -3.93 -6.60 -7.50
CA PHE A 95 -3.16 -5.37 -7.66
C PHE A 95 -2.34 -5.38 -8.95
N LEU A 96 -1.75 -6.52 -9.34
CA LEU A 96 -1.04 -6.63 -10.61
C LEU A 96 -1.97 -6.33 -11.79
N ALA A 97 -3.15 -6.93 -11.82
CA ALA A 97 -4.16 -6.67 -12.84
C ALA A 97 -4.62 -5.20 -12.81
N LEU A 98 -4.91 -4.66 -11.62
CA LEU A 98 -5.31 -3.27 -11.43
C LEU A 98 -4.29 -2.29 -12.03
N PHE A 99 -3.00 -2.50 -11.77
CA PHE A 99 -1.94 -1.67 -12.34
C PHE A 99 -1.77 -1.85 -13.85
N ALA A 100 -1.91 -3.07 -14.39
CA ALA A 100 -1.88 -3.30 -15.82
C ALA A 100 -3.02 -2.53 -16.53
N PHE A 101 -4.24 -2.62 -16.00
CA PHE A 101 -5.38 -1.84 -16.50
C PHE A 101 -5.19 -0.33 -16.29
N ALA A 102 -4.56 0.09 -15.18
CA ALA A 102 -4.26 1.49 -14.94
C ALA A 102 -3.36 2.09 -16.02
N VAL A 103 -2.30 1.38 -16.40
CA VAL A 103 -1.40 1.82 -17.47
C VAL A 103 -2.15 1.93 -18.80
N LEU A 104 -2.97 0.94 -19.15
CA LEU A 104 -3.78 0.95 -20.35
C LEU A 104 -4.73 2.16 -20.37
N TRP A 105 -5.49 2.37 -19.30
CA TRP A 105 -6.42 3.50 -19.20
C TRP A 105 -5.73 4.85 -19.15
N PHE A 106 -4.55 4.92 -18.51
CA PHE A 106 -3.76 6.16 -18.50
C PHE A 106 -3.34 6.58 -19.92
N ILE A 107 -2.97 5.61 -20.76
CA ILE A 107 -2.65 5.88 -22.17
C ILE A 107 -3.88 6.33 -22.95
N ILE A 108 -5.04 5.66 -22.75
CA ILE A 108 -6.28 5.97 -23.46
C ILE A 108 -6.85 7.34 -23.04
N LEU A 109 -6.87 7.64 -21.75
CA LEU A 109 -7.42 8.89 -21.22
C LEU A 109 -6.52 10.10 -21.47
N ALA A 110 -5.20 9.87 -21.66
CA ALA A 110 -4.19 10.89 -21.91
C ALA A 110 -4.40 12.15 -21.03
N PRO A 111 -4.15 12.06 -19.69
CA PRO A 111 -4.46 13.16 -18.77
C PRO A 111 -3.86 14.48 -19.25
N GLN A 112 -4.65 15.54 -19.26
CA GLN A 112 -4.26 16.85 -19.79
C GLN A 112 -3.14 17.51 -18.96
N ASN A 113 -2.99 17.11 -17.70
CA ASN A 113 -1.94 17.63 -16.83
C ASN A 113 -1.48 16.55 -15.84
N THR A 114 -0.27 16.73 -15.29
CA THR A 114 0.37 15.79 -14.36
C THR A 114 -0.48 15.55 -13.10
N LYS A 115 -1.20 16.57 -12.60
CA LYS A 115 -2.04 16.42 -11.40
C LYS A 115 -3.22 15.50 -11.63
N GLN A 116 -3.85 15.55 -12.82
CA GLN A 116 -4.92 14.62 -13.19
C GLN A 116 -4.39 13.18 -13.26
N GLY A 117 -3.20 13.00 -13.84
CA GLY A 117 -2.55 11.69 -13.86
C GLY A 117 -2.27 11.15 -12.46
N VAL A 118 -1.77 12.00 -11.55
CA VAL A 118 -1.57 11.63 -10.14
C VAL A 118 -2.89 11.24 -9.48
N MET A 119 -3.94 12.07 -9.61
CA MET A 119 -5.27 11.77 -9.04
C MET A 119 -5.85 10.46 -9.56
N PHE A 120 -5.64 10.16 -10.85
CA PHE A 120 -6.04 8.88 -11.42
C PHE A 120 -5.37 7.70 -10.70
N PHE A 121 -4.03 7.73 -10.54
CA PHE A 121 -3.31 6.66 -9.84
C PHE A 121 -3.63 6.59 -8.35
N VAL A 122 -3.73 7.74 -7.66
CA VAL A 122 -4.10 7.79 -6.24
C VAL A 122 -5.48 7.16 -6.02
N SER A 123 -6.48 7.58 -6.78
CA SER A 123 -7.84 7.04 -6.66
C SER A 123 -7.91 5.54 -6.95
N LEU A 124 -7.14 5.08 -7.94
CA LEU A 124 -7.08 3.66 -8.29
C LEU A 124 -6.43 2.81 -7.20
N VAL A 125 -5.33 3.28 -6.60
CA VAL A 125 -4.67 2.60 -5.48
C VAL A 125 -5.60 2.56 -4.27
N MET A 126 -6.31 3.65 -3.97
CA MET A 126 -7.28 3.69 -2.87
C MET A 126 -8.49 2.80 -3.15
N PHE A 127 -8.98 2.73 -4.38
CA PHE A 127 -9.97 1.73 -4.78
C PHE A 127 -9.48 0.31 -4.51
N GLY A 128 -8.23 0.00 -4.88
CA GLY A 128 -7.59 -1.27 -4.55
C GLY A 128 -7.59 -1.55 -3.04
N GLY A 129 -7.33 -0.51 -2.23
CA GLY A 129 -7.39 -0.59 -0.77
C GLY A 129 -8.80 -0.91 -0.25
N VAL A 130 -9.84 -0.28 -0.82
CA VAL A 130 -11.24 -0.59 -0.49
C VAL A 130 -11.56 -2.05 -0.79
N VAL A 131 -11.23 -2.53 -2.00
CA VAL A 131 -11.47 -3.93 -2.40
C VAL A 131 -10.71 -4.90 -1.49
N ALA A 132 -9.43 -4.64 -1.23
CA ALA A 132 -8.63 -5.46 -0.32
C ALA A 132 -9.22 -5.48 1.10
N GLY A 133 -9.72 -4.34 1.59
CA GLY A 133 -10.39 -4.23 2.88
C GLY A 133 -11.67 -5.06 2.95
N ILE A 134 -12.49 -5.04 1.90
CA ILE A 134 -13.72 -5.85 1.80
C ILE A 134 -13.36 -7.35 1.78
N LEU A 135 -12.41 -7.76 0.94
CA LEU A 135 -11.99 -9.17 0.81
C LEU A 135 -11.41 -9.72 2.12
N ASN A 136 -10.67 -8.90 2.87
CA ASN A 136 -10.13 -9.27 4.18
C ASN A 136 -11.09 -9.04 5.35
N ARG A 137 -12.32 -8.58 5.11
CA ARG A 137 -13.30 -8.19 6.15
C ARG A 137 -12.71 -7.18 7.15
N ASN A 138 -11.87 -6.28 6.68
CA ASN A 138 -11.20 -5.26 7.48
C ASN A 138 -11.81 -3.88 7.19
N LEU A 139 -12.83 -3.52 7.97
CA LEU A 139 -13.54 -2.25 7.82
C LEU A 139 -12.62 -1.02 8.01
N LEU A 140 -11.59 -1.14 8.86
CA LEU A 140 -10.64 -0.04 9.07
C LEU A 140 -9.86 0.28 7.78
N THR A 141 -9.46 -0.74 7.02
CA THR A 141 -8.81 -0.55 5.71
C THR A 141 -9.75 0.11 4.71
N VAL A 142 -11.02 -0.29 4.68
CA VAL A 142 -12.04 0.33 3.80
C VAL A 142 -12.19 1.82 4.13
N ILE A 143 -12.46 2.14 5.40
CA ILE A 143 -12.65 3.52 5.86
C ILE A 143 -11.39 4.36 5.63
N GLY A 144 -10.22 3.81 5.94
CA GLY A 144 -8.94 4.48 5.72
C GLY A 144 -8.70 4.83 4.25
N SER A 145 -9.01 3.90 3.34
CA SER A 145 -8.86 4.13 1.89
C SER A 145 -9.84 5.18 1.36
N LEU A 146 -11.10 5.15 1.82
CA LEU A 146 -12.09 6.18 1.46
C LEU A 146 -11.71 7.55 2.02
N PHE A 147 -11.23 7.60 3.25
CA PHE A 147 -10.76 8.83 3.88
C PHE A 147 -9.53 9.41 3.14
N ALA A 148 -8.56 8.57 2.78
CA ALA A 148 -7.41 8.99 1.97
C ALA A 148 -7.84 9.53 0.61
N THR A 149 -8.83 8.91 -0.04
CA THR A 149 -9.41 9.42 -1.29
C THR A 149 -10.03 10.81 -1.10
N ALA A 150 -10.80 11.01 -0.03
CA ALA A 150 -11.39 12.30 0.28
C ALA A 150 -10.33 13.38 0.53
N LEU A 151 -9.24 13.05 1.23
CA LEU A 151 -8.11 13.95 1.45
C LEU A 151 -7.40 14.30 0.13
N ALA A 152 -7.20 13.33 -0.76
CA ALA A 152 -6.59 13.56 -2.07
C ALA A 152 -7.44 14.52 -2.92
N ILE A 153 -8.76 14.32 -2.94
CA ILE A 153 -9.72 15.21 -3.62
C ILE A 153 -9.66 16.62 -3.01
N ALA A 154 -9.64 16.72 -1.68
CA ALA A 154 -9.51 18.02 -0.99
C ALA A 154 -8.21 18.74 -1.37
N GLY A 155 -7.08 18.04 -1.37
CA GLY A 155 -5.79 18.60 -1.79
C GLY A 155 -5.80 19.08 -3.24
N TYR A 156 -6.42 18.31 -4.13
CA TYR A 156 -6.51 18.63 -5.55
C TYR A 156 -7.28 19.94 -5.82
N TYR A 157 -8.44 20.13 -5.17
CA TYR A 157 -9.31 21.29 -5.40
C TYR A 157 -8.97 22.49 -4.51
N LEU A 158 -8.60 22.26 -3.25
CA LEU A 158 -8.42 23.35 -2.29
C LEU A 158 -6.99 23.88 -2.24
N LEU A 159 -5.98 23.06 -2.58
CA LEU A 159 -4.57 23.40 -2.48
C LEU A 159 -3.81 23.11 -3.79
N PRO A 160 -4.27 23.65 -4.96
CA PRO A 160 -3.68 23.28 -6.24
C PRO A 160 -2.18 23.63 -6.36
N GLY A 161 -1.69 24.68 -5.68
CA GLY A 161 -0.28 25.07 -5.66
C GLY A 161 0.61 24.14 -4.81
N TYR A 162 0.05 23.50 -3.81
CA TYR A 162 0.73 22.63 -2.85
C TYR A 162 0.25 21.18 -2.91
N PHE A 163 -0.43 20.80 -3.98
CA PHE A 163 -1.06 19.48 -4.14
C PHE A 163 -0.08 18.33 -3.92
N TYR A 164 1.10 18.39 -4.52
CA TYR A 164 2.08 17.33 -4.36
C TYR A 164 2.67 17.27 -2.94
N LEU A 165 2.85 18.42 -2.28
CA LEU A 165 3.27 18.44 -0.88
C LEU A 165 2.20 17.84 0.04
N TRP A 166 0.93 18.13 -0.25
CA TRP A 166 -0.21 17.53 0.44
C TRP A 166 -0.21 16.01 0.30
N GLU A 167 -0.05 15.50 -0.93
CA GLU A 167 0.04 14.05 -1.19
C GLU A 167 1.28 13.42 -0.56
N ALA A 168 2.41 14.09 -0.49
CA ALA A 168 3.59 13.60 0.22
C ALA A 168 3.30 13.36 1.70
N ILE A 169 2.60 14.29 2.36
CA ILE A 169 2.27 14.19 3.78
C ILE A 169 1.14 13.17 4.02
N PHE A 170 -0.02 13.36 3.39
CA PHE A 170 -1.23 12.57 3.65
C PHE A 170 -1.28 11.25 2.88
N GLY A 171 -0.54 11.11 1.79
CA GLY A 171 -0.37 9.84 1.08
C GLY A 171 0.90 9.12 1.54
N GLY A 172 2.05 9.77 1.42
CA GLY A 172 3.37 9.18 1.69
C GLY A 172 3.60 8.89 3.17
N LEU A 173 3.61 9.91 4.04
CA LEU A 173 3.87 9.73 5.48
C LEU A 173 2.75 8.94 6.17
N ALA A 174 1.50 9.07 5.75
CA ALA A 174 0.39 8.31 6.29
C ALA A 174 0.51 6.78 6.05
N MET A 175 1.28 6.34 5.07
CA MET A 175 1.64 4.93 4.89
C MET A 175 2.97 4.59 5.59
N LEU A 176 3.96 5.45 5.49
CA LEU A 176 5.31 5.19 6.00
C LEU A 176 5.33 5.07 7.54
N ILE A 177 4.64 5.97 8.25
CA ILE A 177 4.61 5.97 9.73
C ILE A 177 3.94 4.71 10.28
N PRO A 178 2.70 4.33 9.88
CA PRO A 178 2.10 3.09 10.32
C PRO A 178 2.92 1.86 9.92
N GLY A 179 3.53 1.85 8.74
CA GLY A 179 4.43 0.79 8.31
C GLY A 179 5.60 0.59 9.27
N LEU A 180 6.25 1.68 9.66
CA LEU A 180 7.33 1.66 10.65
C LEU A 180 6.85 1.19 12.03
N VAL A 181 5.71 1.70 12.50
CA VAL A 181 5.12 1.29 13.80
C VAL A 181 4.79 -0.20 13.81
N LEU A 182 4.15 -0.72 12.74
CA LEU A 182 3.87 -2.14 12.61
C LEU A 182 5.15 -2.97 12.65
N ARG A 183 6.19 -2.54 11.93
CA ARG A 183 7.47 -3.25 11.91
C ARG A 183 8.18 -3.26 13.27
N LEU A 184 8.12 -2.17 14.03
CA LEU A 184 8.74 -2.08 15.35
C LEU A 184 7.98 -2.86 16.43
N ARG A 185 6.63 -2.88 16.36
CA ARG A 185 5.79 -3.59 17.34
C ARG A 185 5.76 -5.11 17.15
N TRP A 186 5.95 -5.57 15.90
CA TRP A 186 5.78 -6.99 15.53
C TRP A 186 7.09 -7.64 15.07
N ARG A 187 8.19 -7.14 15.60
CA ARG A 187 9.51 -7.76 15.44
C ARG A 187 9.62 -9.11 16.17
#